data_08166e37e7f90a2b758ffb618dc81da7
#
_entry.id   08166e37e7f90a2b758ffb618dc81da7
#
_cell.length_a   1.000
_cell.length_b   1.000
_cell.length_c   1.000
_cell.angle_alpha   90.00
_cell.angle_beta   90.00
_cell.angle_gamma   90.00
#
_symmetry.space_group_name_H-M   'P 1'
#
loop_
_entity.id
_entity.type
_entity.pdbx_description
1 polymer ?
#
loop_
_entity_poly.entity_id
_entity_poly.type
_entity_poly.pdbx_seq_one_letter_code
_entity_poly.pdbx_strand_id
1 'polypeptide(L)'
;MLPALPHRNFDLFCMSYSFSSSSRSLGLGLATLLLLALPACRQSGATIESGERRAPDDSTSLRIACPLTAESLPFYYAVRSGICDSLDLPLRVKTYFAQFDADTALLGRTVDGGITDHYRAAYYRSRGRMRNFDEFIALNGSWSLLAGGRLRIRELRSLKGRTVGMARYANSDHYITRLRDSLRLKSDDLFFAQVNSFKIRHLMLENEQIDCAVLPEPYASRAVANGNVRLSSALPSEMQMSLFMNQRALRNKRHNAQAQLLRKAYNLAVAAINKGRTPHLDSVLVKDYQVPAAQLSAIRLPHYDAIH
;
A
#
# COMPACT_ATOMS: atom_id res chain seq x y z
N MET A 1 -16.32 -8.67 -22.99
CA MET A 1 -17.05 -7.44 -23.34
C MET A 1 -17.46 -6.78 -22.03
N LEU A 2 -16.76 -5.73 -21.58
CA LEU A 2 -17.09 -4.98 -20.38
C LEU A 2 -18.06 -3.85 -20.77
N PRO A 3 -19.11 -3.57 -20.00
CA PRO A 3 -20.03 -2.48 -20.28
C PRO A 3 -19.36 -1.13 -19.99
N ALA A 4 -19.61 -0.15 -20.86
CA ALA A 4 -19.14 1.23 -20.76
C ALA A 4 -19.75 1.92 -19.53
N LEU A 5 -18.92 2.62 -18.77
CA LEU A 5 -19.32 3.46 -17.64
C LEU A 5 -19.93 4.78 -18.12
N PRO A 6 -21.01 5.28 -17.52
CA PRO A 6 -21.61 6.55 -17.89
C PRO A 6 -20.75 7.73 -17.43
N HIS A 7 -20.54 8.69 -18.33
CA HIS A 7 -19.92 9.98 -18.06
C HIS A 7 -20.79 10.81 -17.11
N ARG A 8 -20.31 11.12 -15.94
CA ARG A 8 -20.83 12.20 -15.10
C ARG A 8 -19.82 13.35 -15.12
N ASN A 9 -20.27 14.47 -15.68
CA ASN A 9 -19.59 15.77 -15.61
C ASN A 9 -19.49 16.21 -14.15
N PHE A 10 -18.29 16.56 -13.72
CA PHE A 10 -18.05 17.23 -12.45
C PHE A 10 -17.60 18.65 -12.74
N ASP A 11 -18.46 19.59 -12.41
CA ASP A 11 -18.15 21.01 -12.38
C ASP A 11 -17.15 21.29 -11.24
N LEU A 12 -16.04 21.92 -11.60
CA LEU A 12 -15.07 22.45 -10.66
C LEU A 12 -15.66 23.71 -10.00
N PHE A 13 -15.94 23.62 -8.71
CA PHE A 13 -16.15 24.80 -7.88
C PHE A 13 -14.79 25.39 -7.52
N CYS A 14 -14.39 26.41 -8.27
CA CYS A 14 -13.24 27.27 -7.96
C CYS A 14 -13.72 28.37 -7.00
N MET A 15 -13.38 28.26 -5.70
CA MET A 15 -13.55 29.35 -4.75
C MET A 15 -12.35 30.29 -4.90
N SER A 16 -12.56 31.41 -5.60
CA SER A 16 -11.63 32.55 -5.62
C SER A 16 -11.80 33.39 -4.36
N TYR A 17 -10.77 33.40 -3.51
CA TYR A 17 -10.65 34.39 -2.43
C TYR A 17 -10.03 35.65 -2.98
N SER A 18 -10.82 36.74 -3.07
CA SER A 18 -10.34 38.10 -3.35
C SER A 18 -9.81 38.72 -2.07
N PHE A 19 -8.52 39.04 -2.06
CA PHE A 19 -7.91 39.88 -1.03
C PHE A 19 -8.07 41.37 -1.43
N SER A 20 -8.81 42.09 -0.60
CA SER A 20 -8.93 43.54 -0.68
C SER A 20 -7.70 44.21 -0.10
N SER A 21 -6.97 44.98 -0.92
CA SER A 21 -5.86 45.82 -0.48
C SER A 21 -6.37 47.12 0.05
N SER A 22 -6.09 47.44 1.32
CA SER A 22 -6.19 48.80 1.86
C SER A 22 -4.80 49.30 2.19
N SER A 23 -4.37 50.32 1.47
CA SER A 23 -3.13 51.05 1.67
C SER A 23 -3.26 52.05 2.81
N ARG A 24 -2.28 52.13 3.75
CA ARG A 24 -1.85 53.39 4.43
C ARG A 24 -0.44 53.29 4.97
N SER A 25 0.36 54.06 4.46
CA SER A 25 1.60 54.83 4.71
C SER A 25 2.33 54.78 6.03
N LEU A 26 3.67 54.82 5.86
CA LEU A 26 4.80 55.42 6.60
C LEU A 26 5.14 54.90 8.01
N GLY A 27 6.37 54.43 8.10
CA GLY A 27 7.15 54.28 9.34
C GLY A 27 8.53 53.71 9.02
N LEU A 28 9.55 54.57 8.85
CA LEU A 28 10.98 54.19 8.78
C LEU A 28 11.37 53.51 10.09
N GLY A 29 11.90 52.28 10.01
CA GLY A 29 12.52 51.59 11.14
C GLY A 29 13.53 50.59 10.63
N LEU A 30 14.81 50.91 10.80
CA LEU A 30 15.97 50.06 10.57
C LEU A 30 15.82 48.80 11.43
N ALA A 31 15.67 47.62 10.82
CA ALA A 31 15.73 46.35 11.49
C ALA A 31 16.59 45.37 10.69
N THR A 32 17.71 45.04 11.28
CA THR A 32 18.72 44.06 10.98
C THR A 32 18.17 42.77 10.37
N LEU A 33 18.71 42.43 9.18
CA LEU A 33 18.47 41.19 8.47
C LEU A 33 19.13 40.04 9.23
N LEU A 34 18.37 39.34 10.07
CA LEU A 34 18.78 38.04 10.64
C LEU A 34 18.31 36.93 9.67
N LEU A 35 19.18 36.46 8.80
CA LEU A 35 18.97 35.28 7.99
C LEU A 35 18.91 34.05 8.90
N LEU A 36 17.70 33.67 9.32
CA LEU A 36 17.43 32.35 9.87
C LEU A 36 17.44 31.35 8.73
N ALA A 37 18.56 30.65 8.56
CA ALA A 37 18.63 29.44 7.76
C ALA A 37 17.76 28.37 8.42
N LEU A 38 16.53 28.20 7.92
CA LEU A 38 15.70 27.04 8.27
C LEU A 38 16.35 25.80 7.63
N PRO A 39 16.71 24.78 8.41
CA PRO A 39 17.10 23.52 7.83
C PRO A 39 15.86 22.93 7.16
N ALA A 40 15.90 22.82 5.83
CA ALA A 40 14.91 22.04 5.09
C ALA A 40 14.96 20.61 5.64
N CYS A 41 13.92 20.20 6.37
CA CYS A 41 13.72 18.81 6.74
C CYS A 41 13.56 17.98 5.45
N ARG A 42 14.69 17.47 4.99
CA ARG A 42 14.73 16.38 4.04
C ARG A 42 14.14 15.18 4.75
N GLN A 43 12.87 14.87 4.49
CA GLN A 43 12.28 13.60 4.91
C GLN A 43 13.07 12.48 4.23
N SER A 44 14.04 11.94 4.96
CA SER A 44 14.73 10.72 4.61
C SER A 44 13.72 9.59 4.69
N GLY A 45 13.33 9.04 3.56
CA GLY A 45 12.66 7.75 3.53
C GLY A 45 13.53 6.77 4.34
N ALA A 46 12.97 6.14 5.37
CA ALA A 46 13.68 5.19 6.20
C ALA A 46 14.25 4.07 5.32
N THR A 47 15.55 4.13 5.08
CA THR A 47 16.30 3.03 4.48
C THR A 47 16.52 2.02 5.60
N ILE A 48 16.03 0.80 5.43
CA ILE A 48 16.28 -0.29 6.39
C ILE A 48 17.73 -0.69 6.24
N GLU A 49 18.58 -0.24 7.16
CA GLU A 49 19.94 -0.76 7.31
C GLU A 49 19.85 -2.14 7.96
N SER A 50 19.96 -3.18 7.15
CA SER A 50 20.31 -4.52 7.61
C SER A 50 21.82 -4.54 7.87
N GLY A 51 22.24 -5.02 9.05
CA GLY A 51 23.62 -4.96 9.57
C GLY A 51 24.72 -5.23 8.56
N GLU A 52 25.72 -4.38 8.59
CA GLU A 52 27.10 -4.41 8.05
C GLU A 52 27.39 -5.25 6.80
N ARG A 53 26.54 -5.21 5.78
CA ARG A 53 26.92 -5.48 4.40
C ARG A 53 26.78 -4.19 3.60
N ARG A 54 27.85 -3.84 2.89
CA ARG A 54 27.87 -2.68 1.99
C ARG A 54 26.60 -2.67 1.15
N ALA A 55 25.71 -1.70 1.39
CA ALA A 55 24.46 -1.59 0.64
C ALA A 55 24.80 -1.59 -0.86
N PRO A 56 24.08 -2.38 -1.70
CA PRO A 56 24.31 -2.40 -3.14
C PRO A 56 24.24 -0.99 -3.67
N ASP A 57 25.13 -0.64 -4.61
CA ASP A 57 25.12 0.65 -5.27
C ASP A 57 23.74 0.91 -5.89
N ASP A 58 23.15 2.08 -5.62
CA ASP A 58 21.81 2.44 -6.09
C ASP A 58 21.66 2.38 -7.63
N SER A 59 22.78 2.58 -8.33
CA SER A 59 22.82 2.57 -9.80
C SER A 59 22.75 1.16 -10.40
N THR A 60 23.09 0.12 -9.62
CA THR A 60 23.20 -1.26 -10.11
C THR A 60 22.11 -2.19 -9.56
N SER A 61 21.37 -1.77 -8.55
CA SER A 61 20.34 -2.57 -7.88
C SER A 61 18.98 -2.47 -8.57
N LEU A 62 18.26 -3.58 -8.62
CA LEU A 62 16.85 -3.59 -8.98
C LEU A 62 16.03 -3.00 -7.81
N ARG A 63 15.22 -1.98 -8.06
CA ARG A 63 14.45 -1.26 -7.03
C ARG A 63 12.97 -1.53 -7.23
N ILE A 64 12.30 -2.02 -6.19
CA ILE A 64 10.86 -2.25 -6.21
C ILE A 64 10.16 -1.49 -5.09
N ALA A 65 9.01 -0.87 -5.40
CA ALA A 65 8.14 -0.23 -4.42
C ALA A 65 7.17 -1.26 -3.83
N CYS A 66 7.24 -1.47 -2.54
CA CYS A 66 6.44 -2.44 -1.82
C CYS A 66 5.61 -1.76 -0.72
N PRO A 67 4.28 -1.73 -0.82
CA PRO A 67 3.44 -1.38 0.31
C PRO A 67 3.56 -2.46 1.40
N LEU A 68 3.39 -2.09 2.68
CA LEU A 68 3.46 -3.03 3.80
C LEU A 68 2.18 -3.85 3.92
N THR A 69 1.94 -4.71 2.95
CA THR A 69 0.81 -5.66 2.90
C THR A 69 1.32 -7.08 2.71
N ALA A 70 0.49 -8.08 2.93
CA ALA A 70 0.89 -9.49 2.81
C ALA A 70 1.46 -9.81 1.42
N GLU A 71 0.97 -9.15 0.38
CA GLU A 71 1.43 -9.36 -1.00
C GLU A 71 2.90 -9.02 -1.19
N SER A 72 3.42 -8.08 -0.39
CA SER A 72 4.83 -7.69 -0.44
C SER A 72 5.75 -8.60 0.39
N LEU A 73 5.19 -9.40 1.29
CA LEU A 73 5.94 -10.18 2.27
C LEU A 73 7.01 -11.10 1.66
N PRO A 74 6.76 -11.82 0.55
CA PRO A 74 7.77 -12.68 -0.05
C PRO A 74 9.04 -11.94 -0.47
N PHE A 75 8.94 -10.68 -0.89
CA PHE A 75 10.10 -9.87 -1.29
C PHE A 75 10.95 -9.45 -0.09
N TYR A 76 10.31 -9.04 1.01
CA TYR A 76 11.00 -8.77 2.28
C TYR A 76 11.67 -10.03 2.83
N TYR A 77 10.96 -11.16 2.77
CA TYR A 77 11.50 -12.44 3.21
C TYR A 77 12.72 -12.84 2.38
N ALA A 78 12.67 -12.72 1.05
CA ALA A 78 13.80 -13.05 0.17
C ALA A 78 15.07 -12.26 0.50
N VAL A 79 14.91 -10.97 0.84
CA VAL A 79 16.05 -10.14 1.27
C VAL A 79 16.57 -10.57 2.64
N ARG A 80 15.68 -10.73 3.64
CA ARG A 80 16.09 -10.99 5.01
C ARG A 80 16.60 -12.41 5.26
N SER A 81 16.15 -13.39 4.49
CA SER A 81 16.60 -14.78 4.60
C SER A 81 17.90 -15.06 3.85
N GLY A 82 18.45 -14.08 3.11
CA GLY A 82 19.65 -14.27 2.30
C GLY A 82 19.40 -14.95 0.95
N ILE A 83 18.14 -15.18 0.56
CA ILE A 83 17.82 -15.75 -0.77
C ILE A 83 18.33 -14.84 -1.89
N CYS A 84 18.15 -13.52 -1.75
CA CYS A 84 18.66 -12.58 -2.75
C CYS A 84 20.20 -12.65 -2.85
N ASP A 85 20.89 -12.76 -1.73
CA ASP A 85 22.36 -12.88 -1.70
C ASP A 85 22.81 -14.19 -2.38
N SER A 86 22.13 -15.31 -2.13
CA SER A 86 22.47 -16.62 -2.73
C SER A 86 22.25 -16.68 -4.25
N LEU A 87 21.46 -15.74 -4.78
CA LEU A 87 21.18 -15.59 -6.20
C LEU A 87 21.98 -14.46 -6.86
N ASP A 88 22.89 -13.82 -6.15
CA ASP A 88 23.59 -12.60 -6.62
C ASP A 88 22.62 -11.52 -7.13
N LEU A 89 21.43 -11.41 -6.50
CA LEU A 89 20.41 -10.44 -6.84
C LEU A 89 20.53 -9.19 -5.97
N PRO A 90 21.09 -8.08 -6.46
CA PRO A 90 21.09 -6.82 -5.73
C PRO A 90 19.68 -6.19 -5.77
N LEU A 91 18.81 -6.61 -4.85
CA LEU A 91 17.45 -6.13 -4.73
C LEU A 91 17.33 -5.07 -3.64
N ARG A 92 16.70 -3.95 -3.97
CA ARG A 92 16.27 -2.93 -3.01
C ARG A 92 14.76 -2.88 -2.94
N VAL A 93 14.21 -3.26 -1.80
CA VAL A 93 12.79 -3.11 -1.47
C VAL A 93 12.59 -1.74 -0.83
N LYS A 94 11.89 -0.82 -1.53
CA LYS A 94 11.49 0.47 -0.99
C LYS A 94 10.12 0.35 -0.35
N THR A 95 10.05 0.62 0.95
CA THR A 95 8.87 0.47 1.79
C THR A 95 7.95 1.68 1.69
N TYR A 96 6.64 1.43 1.56
CA TYR A 96 5.61 2.46 1.56
C TYR A 96 4.47 2.08 2.51
N PHE A 97 3.97 3.06 3.27
CA PHE A 97 2.86 2.89 4.22
C PHE A 97 1.49 3.16 3.60
N ALA A 98 1.47 3.65 2.37
CA ALA A 98 0.27 3.87 1.59
C ALA A 98 0.46 3.37 0.17
N GLN A 99 -0.58 2.75 -0.39
CA GLN A 99 -0.58 2.29 -1.78
C GLN A 99 -0.31 3.45 -2.75
N PHE A 100 -0.93 4.61 -2.50
CA PHE A 100 -0.78 5.80 -3.34
C PHE A 100 0.68 6.25 -3.47
N ASP A 101 1.48 6.15 -2.40
CA ASP A 101 2.89 6.56 -2.41
C ASP A 101 3.73 5.57 -3.21
N ALA A 102 3.47 4.26 -3.08
CA ALA A 102 4.10 3.22 -3.91
C ALA A 102 3.79 3.43 -5.40
N ASP A 103 2.53 3.74 -5.75
CA ASP A 103 2.13 4.04 -7.12
C ASP A 103 2.80 5.31 -7.65
N THR A 104 2.93 6.33 -6.81
CA THR A 104 3.62 7.58 -7.18
C THR A 104 5.09 7.31 -7.50
N ALA A 105 5.76 6.48 -6.72
CA ALA A 105 7.13 6.08 -6.99
C ALA A 105 7.24 5.28 -8.29
N LEU A 106 6.33 4.33 -8.54
CA LEU A 106 6.28 3.53 -9.75
C LEU A 106 6.05 4.42 -10.99
N LEU A 107 5.01 5.23 -10.99
CA LEU A 107 4.64 6.11 -12.10
C LEU A 107 5.67 7.22 -12.34
N GLY A 108 6.31 7.70 -11.27
CA GLY A 108 7.43 8.67 -11.31
C GLY A 108 8.76 8.05 -11.73
N ARG A 109 8.81 6.71 -11.91
CA ARG A 109 10.02 5.98 -12.34
C ARG A 109 11.21 6.13 -11.38
N THR A 110 10.94 6.37 -10.09
CA THR A 110 11.98 6.39 -9.05
C THR A 110 12.33 4.97 -8.58
N VAL A 111 11.58 3.99 -9.04
CA VAL A 111 11.79 2.55 -8.90
C VAL A 111 11.63 1.85 -10.25
N ASP A 112 12.13 0.63 -10.37
CA ASP A 112 12.10 -0.16 -11.59
C ASP A 112 10.81 -1.00 -11.69
N GLY A 113 10.21 -1.33 -10.53
CA GLY A 113 8.90 -1.97 -10.41
C GLY A 113 8.17 -1.55 -9.15
N GLY A 114 6.90 -1.91 -9.03
CA GLY A 114 6.10 -1.63 -7.84
C GLY A 114 4.83 -2.47 -7.78
N ILE A 115 4.41 -2.77 -6.56
CA ILE A 115 3.18 -3.52 -6.32
C ILE A 115 2.01 -2.56 -6.29
N THR A 116 1.02 -2.80 -7.15
CA THR A 116 -0.26 -2.07 -7.15
C THR A 116 -1.43 -3.01 -7.45
N ASP A 117 -2.63 -2.56 -7.09
CA ASP A 117 -3.85 -3.31 -7.38
C ASP A 117 -4.37 -3.09 -8.81
N HIS A 118 -5.15 -4.05 -9.31
CA HIS A 118 -5.64 -4.03 -10.67
C HIS A 118 -6.63 -2.89 -10.95
N TYR A 119 -7.41 -2.43 -9.95
CA TYR A 119 -8.33 -1.30 -10.11
C TYR A 119 -7.57 0.01 -10.25
N ARG A 120 -6.52 0.19 -9.44
CA ARG A 120 -5.63 1.35 -9.57
C ARG A 120 -4.85 1.32 -10.86
N ALA A 121 -4.35 0.15 -11.26
CA ALA A 121 -3.68 -0.02 -12.55
C ALA A 121 -4.61 0.33 -13.71
N ALA A 122 -5.88 -0.12 -13.69
CA ALA A 122 -6.89 0.21 -14.68
C ALA A 122 -7.21 1.73 -14.68
N TYR A 123 -7.38 2.33 -13.49
CA TYR A 123 -7.57 3.76 -13.35
C TYR A 123 -6.40 4.56 -13.95
N TYR A 124 -5.16 4.20 -13.65
CA TYR A 124 -3.99 4.88 -14.22
C TYR A 124 -3.86 4.65 -15.74
N ARG A 125 -4.19 3.46 -16.23
CA ARG A 125 -4.22 3.18 -17.69
C ARG A 125 -5.26 4.04 -18.40
N SER A 126 -6.45 4.22 -17.85
CA SER A 126 -7.49 5.09 -18.42
C SER A 126 -7.05 6.56 -18.51
N ARG A 127 -6.11 6.98 -17.64
CA ARG A 127 -5.47 8.30 -17.65
C ARG A 127 -4.16 8.35 -18.45
N GLY A 128 -3.83 7.30 -19.20
CA GLY A 128 -2.63 7.22 -20.03
C GLY A 128 -1.31 7.08 -19.27
N ARG A 129 -1.35 6.91 -17.94
CA ARG A 129 -0.15 6.96 -17.08
C ARG A 129 0.58 5.64 -16.93
N MET A 130 -0.05 4.50 -17.18
CA MET A 130 0.52 3.18 -16.93
C MET A 130 0.74 2.35 -18.21
N ARG A 131 0.86 3.01 -19.38
CA ARG A 131 1.02 2.35 -20.69
C ARG A 131 2.35 1.58 -20.86
N ASN A 132 3.40 2.03 -20.17
CA ASN A 132 4.77 1.49 -20.28
C ASN A 132 5.15 0.61 -19.07
N PHE A 133 4.17 -0.04 -18.46
CA PHE A 133 4.37 -0.95 -17.35
C PHE A 133 3.70 -2.29 -17.65
N ASP A 134 4.47 -3.36 -17.53
CA ASP A 134 3.99 -4.71 -17.72
C ASP A 134 3.71 -5.36 -16.38
N GLU A 135 2.64 -6.14 -16.31
CA GLU A 135 2.39 -7.03 -15.19
C GLU A 135 3.45 -8.12 -15.19
N PHE A 136 4.17 -8.26 -14.08
CA PHE A 136 5.34 -9.13 -14.02
C PHE A 136 5.17 -10.32 -13.09
N ILE A 137 4.57 -10.13 -11.91
CA ILE A 137 4.22 -11.17 -10.96
C ILE A 137 2.81 -10.89 -10.46
N ALA A 138 1.87 -11.82 -10.71
CA ALA A 138 0.55 -11.78 -10.11
C ALA A 138 0.63 -12.19 -8.63
N LEU A 139 -0.11 -11.49 -7.77
CA LEU A 139 -0.07 -11.64 -6.32
C LEU A 139 -1.50 -11.79 -5.78
N ASN A 140 -1.67 -12.68 -4.81
CA ASN A 140 -2.96 -12.87 -4.14
C ASN A 140 -3.09 -11.92 -2.95
N GLY A 141 -4.11 -11.06 -3.00
CA GLY A 141 -4.46 -10.17 -1.91
C GLY A 141 -5.17 -10.89 -0.76
N SER A 142 -4.85 -10.47 0.46
CA SER A 142 -5.55 -10.93 1.67
C SER A 142 -6.08 -9.75 2.46
N TRP A 143 -7.36 -9.44 2.25
CA TRP A 143 -8.02 -8.25 2.76
C TRP A 143 -9.31 -8.61 3.49
N SER A 144 -9.70 -7.78 4.45
CA SER A 144 -10.92 -7.99 5.24
C SER A 144 -11.60 -6.67 5.58
N LEU A 145 -12.93 -6.73 5.73
CA LEU A 145 -13.70 -5.69 6.36
C LEU A 145 -13.75 -5.95 7.87
N LEU A 146 -13.27 -4.99 8.65
CA LEU A 146 -13.25 -5.02 10.11
C LEU A 146 -14.23 -3.98 10.65
N ALA A 147 -14.84 -4.25 11.80
CA ALA A 147 -15.63 -3.30 12.58
C ALA A 147 -14.99 -3.06 13.94
N GLY A 148 -15.12 -1.85 14.46
CA GLY A 148 -14.66 -1.50 15.80
C GLY A 148 -15.29 -2.38 16.87
N GLY A 149 -14.49 -2.90 17.80
CA GLY A 149 -14.90 -3.92 18.77
C GLY A 149 -16.02 -3.45 19.71
N ARG A 150 -16.02 -2.15 20.07
CA ARG A 150 -17.03 -1.55 20.98
C ARG A 150 -18.38 -1.32 20.31
N LEU A 151 -18.44 -1.23 18.98
CA LEU A 151 -19.67 -0.91 18.25
C LEU A 151 -20.69 -2.06 18.21
N ARG A 152 -20.33 -3.24 18.71
CA ARG A 152 -21.17 -4.46 18.69
C ARG A 152 -21.69 -4.84 17.30
N ILE A 153 -21.06 -4.39 16.24
CA ILE A 153 -21.34 -4.78 14.87
C ILE A 153 -20.79 -6.20 14.67
N ARG A 154 -21.68 -7.17 14.40
CA ARG A 154 -21.32 -8.57 14.20
C ARG A 154 -21.74 -9.09 12.83
N GLU A 155 -22.58 -8.35 12.13
CA GLU A 155 -23.18 -8.73 10.86
C GLU A 155 -23.05 -7.62 9.83
N LEU A 156 -22.93 -8.00 8.57
CA LEU A 156 -22.84 -7.06 7.45
C LEU A 156 -24.09 -6.17 7.31
N ARG A 157 -25.26 -6.67 7.71
CA ARG A 157 -26.52 -5.89 7.68
C ARG A 157 -26.49 -4.67 8.61
N SER A 158 -25.63 -4.70 9.63
CA SER A 158 -25.47 -3.60 10.60
C SER A 158 -24.56 -2.48 10.10
N LEU A 159 -24.14 -2.52 8.84
CA LEU A 159 -23.28 -1.50 8.22
C LEU A 159 -24.03 -0.20 7.88
N LYS A 160 -25.35 -0.24 7.81
CA LYS A 160 -26.15 0.96 7.48
C LYS A 160 -25.87 2.10 8.47
N GLY A 161 -25.59 3.30 7.94
CA GLY A 161 -25.26 4.50 8.70
C GLY A 161 -23.82 4.52 9.24
N ARG A 162 -22.95 3.59 8.81
CA ARG A 162 -21.58 3.48 9.32
C ARG A 162 -20.56 4.12 8.41
N THR A 163 -19.47 4.62 9.03
CA THR A 163 -18.30 5.16 8.33
C THR A 163 -17.31 4.04 8.06
N VAL A 164 -16.93 3.86 6.80
CA VAL A 164 -15.97 2.82 6.37
C VAL A 164 -14.70 3.47 5.81
N GLY A 165 -13.56 3.19 6.44
CA GLY A 165 -12.25 3.59 5.95
C GLY A 165 -11.81 2.74 4.76
N MET A 166 -11.49 3.40 3.65
CA MET A 166 -11.04 2.77 2.41
C MET A 166 -10.15 3.72 1.60
N ALA A 167 -9.62 3.30 0.46
CA ALA A 167 -8.92 4.15 -0.50
C ALA A 167 -9.68 4.13 -1.82
N ARG A 168 -9.99 5.31 -2.38
CA ARG A 168 -10.71 5.44 -3.66
C ARG A 168 -9.90 4.91 -4.83
N TYR A 169 -10.60 4.40 -5.83
CA TYR A 169 -10.04 3.82 -7.06
C TYR A 169 -9.07 2.65 -6.79
N ALA A 170 -9.29 1.91 -5.70
CA ALA A 170 -8.47 0.80 -5.25
C ALA A 170 -9.34 -0.44 -5.00
N ASN A 171 -8.71 -1.59 -4.80
CA ASN A 171 -9.39 -2.83 -4.41
C ASN A 171 -10.35 -2.63 -3.24
N SER A 172 -9.97 -1.83 -2.23
CA SER A 172 -10.82 -1.56 -1.06
C SER A 172 -12.11 -0.80 -1.41
N ASP A 173 -12.06 0.14 -2.37
CA ASP A 173 -13.23 0.85 -2.89
C ASP A 173 -14.17 -0.09 -3.63
N HIS A 174 -13.60 -0.89 -4.54
CA HIS A 174 -14.36 -1.86 -5.30
C HIS A 174 -15.04 -2.89 -4.40
N TYR A 175 -14.29 -3.44 -3.45
CA TYR A 175 -14.79 -4.44 -2.51
C TYR A 175 -15.97 -3.94 -1.69
N ILE A 176 -15.81 -2.77 -1.03
CA ILE A 176 -16.89 -2.25 -0.19
C ILE A 176 -18.09 -1.77 -1.00
N THR A 177 -17.88 -1.28 -2.21
CA THR A 177 -18.95 -0.90 -3.12
C THR A 177 -19.77 -2.13 -3.55
N ARG A 178 -19.10 -3.21 -3.96
CA ARG A 178 -19.79 -4.49 -4.27
C ARG A 178 -20.51 -5.08 -3.08
N LEU A 179 -19.90 -5.01 -1.89
CA LEU A 179 -20.51 -5.48 -0.67
C LEU A 179 -21.78 -4.68 -0.35
N ARG A 180 -21.74 -3.34 -0.43
CA ARG A 180 -22.90 -2.46 -0.28
C ARG A 180 -24.02 -2.86 -1.23
N ASP A 181 -23.70 -3.07 -2.50
CA ASP A 181 -24.68 -3.40 -3.53
C ASP A 181 -25.29 -4.80 -3.30
N SER A 182 -24.50 -5.78 -2.86
CA SER A 182 -24.98 -7.13 -2.48
C SER A 182 -25.94 -7.11 -1.29
N LEU A 183 -25.75 -6.17 -0.37
CA LEU A 183 -26.62 -5.93 0.78
C LEU A 183 -27.84 -5.08 0.44
N ARG A 184 -27.97 -4.63 -0.82
CA ARG A 184 -29.02 -3.71 -1.30
C ARG A 184 -29.07 -2.38 -0.52
N LEU A 185 -27.93 -1.92 -0.02
CA LEU A 185 -27.80 -0.63 0.64
C LEU A 185 -27.67 0.47 -0.44
N LYS A 186 -28.29 1.62 -0.16
CA LYS A 186 -28.18 2.81 -1.02
C LYS A 186 -26.82 3.45 -0.89
N SER A 187 -26.49 4.35 -1.82
CA SER A 187 -25.19 5.07 -1.81
C SER A 187 -24.97 5.92 -0.55
N ASP A 188 -26.04 6.42 0.03
CA ASP A 188 -26.09 7.25 1.25
C ASP A 188 -26.25 6.45 2.54
N ASP A 189 -26.43 5.13 2.44
CA ASP A 189 -26.48 4.24 3.60
C ASP A 189 -25.09 3.94 4.19
N LEU A 190 -23.98 4.25 3.49
CA LEU A 190 -22.62 4.12 3.98
C LEU A 190 -21.83 5.41 3.76
N PHE A 191 -21.07 5.80 4.77
CA PHE A 191 -20.13 6.94 4.67
C PHE A 191 -18.72 6.43 4.43
N PHE A 192 -18.04 6.99 3.42
CA PHE A 192 -16.68 6.58 3.08
C PHE A 192 -15.65 7.60 3.54
N ALA A 193 -14.76 7.16 4.44
CA ALA A 193 -13.58 7.89 4.83
C ALA A 193 -12.42 7.47 3.94
N GLN A 194 -11.93 8.41 3.10
CA GLN A 194 -10.78 8.15 2.25
C GLN A 194 -9.49 8.25 3.06
N VAL A 195 -8.86 7.10 3.34
CA VAL A 195 -7.61 7.00 4.08
C VAL A 195 -6.66 6.08 3.31
N ASN A 196 -5.66 6.64 2.63
CA ASN A 196 -4.76 5.89 1.76
C ASN A 196 -3.78 5.01 2.55
N SER A 197 -3.31 5.47 3.71
CA SER A 197 -2.36 4.73 4.55
C SER A 197 -3.06 3.59 5.30
N PHE A 198 -2.58 2.36 5.14
CA PHE A 198 -3.07 1.19 5.87
C PHE A 198 -2.88 1.34 7.38
N LYS A 199 -1.70 1.86 7.79
CA LYS A 199 -1.37 2.12 9.20
C LYS A 199 -2.34 3.14 9.81
N ILE A 200 -2.59 4.26 9.13
CA ILE A 200 -3.51 5.30 9.63
C ILE A 200 -4.93 4.75 9.69
N ARG A 201 -5.38 4.03 8.66
CA ARG A 201 -6.71 3.41 8.63
C ARG A 201 -6.90 2.42 9.77
N HIS A 202 -5.88 1.60 10.06
CA HIS A 202 -5.86 0.70 11.20
C HIS A 202 -5.98 1.48 12.53
N LEU A 203 -5.15 2.53 12.73
CA LEU A 203 -5.20 3.35 13.93
C LEU A 203 -6.53 4.09 14.09
N MET A 204 -7.14 4.59 13.01
CA MET A 204 -8.46 5.23 13.06
C MET A 204 -9.55 4.26 13.51
N LEU A 205 -9.47 2.99 13.08
CA LEU A 205 -10.38 1.94 13.57
C LEU A 205 -10.17 1.66 15.05
N GLU A 206 -8.91 1.51 15.49
CA GLU A 206 -8.54 1.28 16.90
C GLU A 206 -9.01 2.41 17.83
N ASN A 207 -8.92 3.66 17.34
CA ASN A 207 -9.31 4.86 18.08
C ASN A 207 -10.77 5.28 17.84
N GLU A 208 -11.58 4.42 17.22
CA GLU A 208 -13.02 4.66 16.97
C GLU A 208 -13.31 5.95 16.17
N GLN A 209 -12.36 6.41 15.37
CA GLN A 209 -12.53 7.55 14.46
C GLN A 209 -13.29 7.18 13.19
N ILE A 210 -13.36 5.88 12.89
CA ILE A 210 -14.18 5.25 11.85
C ILE A 210 -14.81 3.99 12.42
N ASP A 211 -16.03 3.67 11.98
CA ASP A 211 -16.77 2.50 12.47
C ASP A 211 -16.21 1.19 11.93
N CYS A 212 -15.81 1.18 10.67
CA CYS A 212 -15.30 0.03 9.96
C CYS A 212 -14.10 0.40 9.10
N ALA A 213 -13.31 -0.60 8.71
CA ALA A 213 -12.17 -0.41 7.81
C ALA A 213 -11.93 -1.63 6.92
N VAL A 214 -11.61 -1.39 5.65
CA VAL A 214 -11.08 -2.44 4.76
C VAL A 214 -9.56 -2.44 4.91
N LEU A 215 -9.02 -3.51 5.50
CA LEU A 215 -7.59 -3.63 5.83
C LEU A 215 -6.96 -4.87 5.19
N PRO A 216 -5.72 -4.76 4.67
CA PRO A 216 -4.92 -5.91 4.26
C PRO A 216 -4.30 -6.62 5.46
N GLU A 217 -3.84 -7.87 5.27
CA GLU A 217 -2.92 -8.49 6.24
C GLU A 217 -1.54 -7.81 6.18
N PRO A 218 -0.82 -7.67 7.30
CA PRO A 218 -1.14 -8.15 8.66
C PRO A 218 -2.02 -7.20 9.50
N TYR A 219 -2.44 -6.04 8.97
CA TYR A 219 -3.23 -5.06 9.73
C TYR A 219 -4.59 -5.63 10.17
N ALA A 220 -5.22 -6.46 9.31
CA ALA A 220 -6.49 -7.09 9.64
C ALA A 220 -6.36 -8.04 10.84
N SER A 221 -5.35 -8.90 10.87
CA SER A 221 -5.09 -9.79 12.01
C SER A 221 -4.74 -9.02 13.28
N ARG A 222 -3.96 -7.94 13.17
CA ARG A 222 -3.64 -7.06 14.31
C ARG A 222 -4.89 -6.41 14.89
N ALA A 223 -5.77 -5.90 14.05
CA ALA A 223 -7.04 -5.31 14.49
C ALA A 223 -7.90 -6.34 15.25
N VAL A 224 -7.96 -7.58 14.74
CA VAL A 224 -8.67 -8.66 15.44
C VAL A 224 -8.03 -8.98 16.79
N ALA A 225 -6.69 -9.04 16.86
CA ALA A 225 -5.96 -9.27 18.11
C ALA A 225 -6.21 -8.17 19.15
N ASN A 226 -6.53 -6.95 18.71
CA ASN A 226 -6.91 -5.81 19.56
C ASN A 226 -8.42 -5.75 19.88
N GLY A 227 -9.19 -6.80 19.54
CA GLY A 227 -10.61 -6.92 19.89
C GLY A 227 -11.58 -6.38 18.83
N ASN A 228 -11.10 -5.95 17.66
CA ASN A 228 -11.98 -5.60 16.55
C ASN A 228 -12.56 -6.86 15.89
N VAL A 229 -13.65 -6.70 15.16
CA VAL A 229 -14.43 -7.81 14.60
C VAL A 229 -14.21 -7.91 13.10
N ARG A 230 -13.80 -9.08 12.64
CA ARG A 230 -13.76 -9.38 11.20
C ARG A 230 -15.17 -9.69 10.72
N LEU A 231 -15.76 -8.82 9.93
CA LEU A 231 -17.11 -8.98 9.37
C LEU A 231 -17.11 -9.85 8.11
N SER A 232 -16.12 -9.67 7.26
CA SER A 232 -15.93 -10.51 6.08
C SER A 232 -14.49 -10.46 5.59
N SER A 233 -14.09 -11.50 4.85
CA SER A 233 -12.85 -11.53 4.10
C SER A 233 -13.15 -11.47 2.61
N ALA A 234 -12.40 -10.66 1.87
CA ALA A 234 -12.52 -10.61 0.42
C ALA A 234 -11.95 -11.89 -0.21
N LEU A 235 -12.54 -12.31 -1.32
CA LEU A 235 -11.98 -13.38 -2.12
C LEU A 235 -10.68 -12.91 -2.79
N PRO A 236 -9.66 -13.78 -2.97
CA PRO A 236 -8.42 -13.42 -3.67
C PRO A 236 -8.67 -12.81 -5.05
N SER A 237 -9.68 -13.31 -5.78
CA SER A 237 -10.10 -12.77 -7.09
C SER A 237 -10.64 -11.34 -7.06
N GLU A 238 -11.10 -10.87 -5.89
CA GLU A 238 -11.58 -9.50 -5.68
C GLU A 238 -10.46 -8.54 -5.30
N MET A 239 -9.32 -9.09 -4.85
CA MET A 239 -8.17 -8.33 -4.34
C MET A 239 -6.90 -8.59 -5.13
N GLN A 240 -7.05 -8.71 -6.46
CA GLN A 240 -5.91 -8.94 -7.35
C GLN A 240 -4.92 -7.78 -7.29
N MET A 241 -3.67 -8.13 -7.00
CA MET A 241 -2.54 -7.22 -6.99
C MET A 241 -1.43 -7.82 -7.85
N SER A 242 -0.52 -6.98 -8.33
CA SER A 242 0.62 -7.46 -9.11
C SER A 242 1.84 -6.55 -8.88
N LEU A 243 3.00 -7.15 -9.00
CA LEU A 243 4.22 -6.41 -9.26
C LEU A 243 4.23 -6.01 -10.73
N PHE A 244 4.17 -4.72 -11.00
CA PHE A 244 4.34 -4.14 -12.33
C PHE A 244 5.76 -3.66 -12.50
N MET A 245 6.35 -3.95 -13.66
CA MET A 245 7.70 -3.53 -14.01
C MET A 245 7.68 -2.49 -15.13
N ASN A 246 8.55 -1.48 -15.02
CA ASN A 246 8.73 -0.51 -16.09
C ASN A 246 9.41 -1.17 -17.29
N GLN A 247 8.80 -1.06 -18.49
CA GLN A 247 9.36 -1.61 -19.74
C GLN A 247 10.78 -1.11 -20.03
N ARG A 248 11.12 0.13 -19.63
CA ARG A 248 12.49 0.64 -19.78
C ARG A 248 13.48 -0.16 -18.94
N ALA A 249 13.09 -0.54 -17.71
CA ALA A 249 13.93 -1.41 -16.87
C ALA A 249 14.06 -2.80 -17.50
N LEU A 250 12.98 -3.38 -18.01
CA LEU A 250 13.00 -4.69 -18.67
C LEU A 250 13.80 -4.70 -19.99
N ARG A 251 13.93 -3.57 -20.70
CA ARG A 251 14.78 -3.45 -21.89
C ARG A 251 16.27 -3.33 -21.54
N ASN A 252 16.61 -2.95 -20.32
CA ASN A 252 17.99 -2.93 -19.85
C ASN A 252 18.44 -4.37 -19.55
N LYS A 253 19.48 -4.87 -20.21
CA LYS A 253 19.95 -6.26 -20.09
C LYS A 253 20.21 -6.68 -18.63
N ARG A 254 20.84 -5.80 -17.83
CA ARG A 254 21.11 -6.07 -16.41
C ARG A 254 19.83 -6.17 -15.60
N HIS A 255 18.95 -5.17 -15.68
CA HIS A 255 17.70 -5.16 -14.92
C HIS A 255 16.76 -6.28 -15.36
N ASN A 256 16.78 -6.67 -16.64
CA ASN A 256 16.02 -7.84 -17.10
C ASN A 256 16.55 -9.12 -16.45
N ALA A 257 17.85 -9.35 -16.45
CA ALA A 257 18.45 -10.50 -15.77
C ALA A 257 18.09 -10.53 -14.27
N GLN A 258 18.19 -9.36 -13.60
CA GLN A 258 17.79 -9.23 -12.20
C GLN A 258 16.29 -9.49 -11.97
N ALA A 259 15.43 -9.06 -12.91
CA ALA A 259 13.99 -9.34 -12.84
C ALA A 259 13.70 -10.85 -12.95
N GLN A 260 14.42 -11.60 -13.80
CA GLN A 260 14.28 -13.06 -13.85
C GLN A 260 14.76 -13.72 -12.53
N LEU A 261 15.85 -13.23 -11.95
CA LEU A 261 16.30 -13.68 -10.63
C LEU A 261 15.28 -13.33 -9.54
N LEU A 262 14.57 -12.19 -9.66
CA LEU A 262 13.49 -11.79 -8.73
C LEU A 262 12.34 -12.81 -8.75
N ARG A 263 11.93 -13.33 -9.94
CA ARG A 263 10.92 -14.40 -10.02
C ARG A 263 11.39 -15.65 -9.27
N LYS A 264 12.65 -16.05 -9.46
CA LYS A 264 13.23 -17.19 -8.75
C LYS A 264 13.30 -16.95 -7.24
N ALA A 265 13.72 -15.76 -6.80
CA ALA A 265 13.77 -15.39 -5.40
C ALA A 265 12.37 -15.39 -4.76
N TYR A 266 11.35 -14.88 -5.47
CA TYR A 266 9.96 -14.93 -5.06
C TYR A 266 9.50 -16.37 -4.83
N ASN A 267 9.71 -17.28 -5.78
CA ASN A 267 9.31 -18.69 -5.65
C ASN A 267 9.99 -19.40 -4.48
N LEU A 268 11.29 -19.13 -4.25
CA LEU A 268 12.00 -19.68 -3.10
C LEU A 268 11.46 -19.15 -1.77
N ALA A 269 11.15 -17.84 -1.71
CA ALA A 269 10.55 -17.21 -0.53
C ALA A 269 9.16 -17.77 -0.24
N VAL A 270 8.31 -17.88 -1.25
CA VAL A 270 6.96 -18.45 -1.18
C VAL A 270 6.99 -19.89 -0.69
N ALA A 271 7.87 -20.72 -1.26
CA ALA A 271 8.05 -22.11 -0.82
C ALA A 271 8.47 -22.21 0.64
N ALA A 272 9.30 -21.27 1.12
CA ALA A 272 9.72 -21.25 2.52
C ALA A 272 8.60 -20.75 3.46
N ILE A 273 7.88 -19.68 3.08
CA ILE A 273 6.80 -19.10 3.88
C ILE A 273 5.64 -20.09 4.02
N ASN A 274 5.26 -20.77 2.94
CA ASN A 274 4.15 -21.73 2.95
C ASN A 274 4.42 -22.99 3.80
N LYS A 275 5.69 -23.29 4.10
CA LYS A 275 6.04 -24.37 5.03
C LYS A 275 5.72 -24.04 6.49
N GLY A 276 5.45 -22.78 6.79
CA GLY A 276 5.08 -22.31 8.12
C GLY A 276 6.02 -21.25 8.68
N ARG A 277 5.86 -20.97 9.98
CA ARG A 277 6.60 -19.91 10.64
C ARG A 277 8.08 -20.27 10.79
N THR A 278 8.92 -19.30 10.51
CA THR A 278 10.37 -19.39 10.67
C THR A 278 10.89 -18.15 11.40
N PRO A 279 12.08 -18.20 12.05
CA PRO A 279 12.69 -17.02 12.67
C PRO A 279 12.88 -15.85 11.68
N HIS A 280 13.15 -16.15 10.41
CA HIS A 280 13.25 -15.12 9.36
C HIS A 280 11.90 -14.45 9.09
N LEU A 281 10.81 -15.22 9.03
CA LEU A 281 9.46 -14.68 8.83
C LEU A 281 9.05 -13.80 10.01
N ASP A 282 9.30 -14.26 11.24
CA ASP A 282 9.04 -13.48 12.45
C ASP A 282 9.87 -12.18 12.47
N SER A 283 11.14 -12.24 12.05
CA SER A 283 12.00 -11.06 11.93
C SER A 283 11.43 -10.05 10.92
N VAL A 284 10.92 -10.50 9.77
CA VAL A 284 10.26 -9.63 8.77
C VAL A 284 9.02 -8.98 9.38
N LEU A 285 8.14 -9.76 9.99
CA LEU A 285 6.91 -9.23 10.60
C LEU A 285 7.18 -8.21 11.70
N VAL A 286 8.18 -8.44 12.56
CA VAL A 286 8.54 -7.53 13.64
C VAL A 286 9.28 -6.30 13.12
N LYS A 287 10.33 -6.49 12.32
CA LYS A 287 11.24 -5.39 11.93
C LYS A 287 10.69 -4.54 10.80
N ASP A 288 10.10 -5.16 9.77
CA ASP A 288 9.63 -4.44 8.58
C ASP A 288 8.17 -4.03 8.72
N TYR A 289 7.30 -4.95 9.18
CA TYR A 289 5.86 -4.69 9.32
C TYR A 289 5.47 -4.09 10.67
N GLN A 290 6.41 -3.96 11.62
CA GLN A 290 6.18 -3.40 12.93
C GLN A 290 5.05 -4.14 13.70
N VAL A 291 4.95 -5.46 13.50
CA VAL A 291 4.02 -6.29 14.25
C VAL A 291 4.58 -6.51 15.66
N PRO A 292 3.83 -6.19 16.72
CA PRO A 292 4.27 -6.49 18.08
C PRO A 292 4.54 -7.99 18.26
N ALA A 293 5.64 -8.34 18.92
CA ALA A 293 6.02 -9.75 19.12
C ALA A 293 4.89 -10.58 19.75
N ALA A 294 4.15 -10.00 20.69
CA ALA A 294 3.00 -10.64 21.34
C ALA A 294 1.83 -10.96 20.37
N GLN A 295 1.76 -10.28 19.23
CA GLN A 295 0.69 -10.47 18.23
C GLN A 295 1.11 -11.40 17.08
N LEU A 296 2.35 -11.85 17.04
CA LEU A 296 2.86 -12.69 15.96
C LEU A 296 2.01 -13.94 15.72
N SER A 297 1.58 -14.63 16.77
CA SER A 297 0.74 -15.84 16.69
C SER A 297 -0.65 -15.58 16.12
N ALA A 298 -1.14 -14.35 16.22
CA ALA A 298 -2.44 -13.96 15.68
C ALA A 298 -2.42 -13.63 14.18
N ILE A 299 -1.23 -13.41 13.60
CA ILE A 299 -1.11 -13.02 12.19
C ILE A 299 -1.48 -14.21 11.29
N ARG A 300 -2.45 -13.97 10.41
CA ARG A 300 -2.90 -14.90 9.37
C ARG A 300 -2.34 -14.44 8.04
N LEU A 301 -1.45 -15.23 7.47
CA LEU A 301 -0.92 -14.98 6.14
C LEU A 301 -1.71 -15.79 5.10
N PRO A 302 -1.87 -15.30 3.86
CA PRO A 302 -2.43 -16.09 2.78
C PRO A 302 -1.48 -17.23 2.42
N HIS A 303 -2.00 -18.25 1.73
CA HIS A 303 -1.17 -19.14 0.96
C HIS A 303 -0.67 -18.37 -0.27
N TYR A 304 0.60 -18.47 -0.58
CA TYR A 304 1.21 -17.80 -1.72
C TYR A 304 1.39 -18.78 -2.86
N ASP A 305 1.00 -18.39 -4.08
CA ASP A 305 1.20 -19.20 -5.27
C ASP A 305 2.59 -18.97 -5.85
N ALA A 306 3.24 -20.06 -6.26
CA ALA A 306 4.45 -19.96 -7.06
C ALA A 306 4.11 -19.48 -8.47
N ILE A 307 5.02 -18.75 -9.10
CA ILE A 307 4.88 -18.26 -10.47
C ILE A 307 5.68 -19.15 -11.43
N HIS A 308 5.11 -19.40 -12.57
CA HIS A 308 5.69 -20.24 -13.63
C HIS A 308 6.38 -19.42 -14.71
#